data_6bf970ea8a4724e327d866c312f4cb44
#
_entry.id   6bf970ea8a4724e327d866c312f4cb44
#
_cell.length_a   1.000
_cell.length_b   1.000
_cell.length_c   1.000
_cell.angle_alpha   90.00
_cell.angle_beta   90.00
_cell.angle_gamma   90.00
#
_symmetry.space_group_name_H-M   'P 1'
#
loop_
_entity.id
_entity.type
_entity.pdbx_description
1 polymer ?
#
loop_
_entity_poly.entity_id
_entity_poly.type
_entity_poly.pdbx_seq_one_letter_code
_entity_poly.pdbx_strand_id
1 'polypeptide(L)'
;MAWTPPPARPGHPYHMHDAIYAQPGALRLVTRGQGEVIEAAAARLKGLDRVLLSGIGTSWHAALVGELLFAHAGLLGHRARALHAFELEGYWPAPDARTGVVVVSHRGGQRSSRATLGNAKAGGGPSVAITGRGATGLDAADYVLRTVEQEASACHTVSYTTALALLAALASALGPSGDLRHEMEGIPDMLALLLGQESWEELAARFADRRRYWFVGGGPNTATALEAALKMCEANHATALGFNCEQFLHGPWAALEAEDVVFLIAPPGPSHERCLAVARVVREVGAPLVALAHEGDDAIAPLAAETIALPPVNELLSPILAVVPLQLFTYHLALLRRVNPDTMRADQPAHGRARAGLTL
;
A
#
# COMPACT_ATOMS: atom_id res chain seq x y z
N MET A 1 25.60 -6.17 -10.91
CA MET A 1 25.75 -4.70 -10.98
C MET A 1 24.67 -4.07 -10.10
N ALA A 2 25.00 -3.01 -9.36
CA ALA A 2 23.97 -2.26 -8.64
C ALA A 2 22.99 -1.63 -9.65
N TRP A 3 21.69 -1.71 -9.38
CA TRP A 3 20.68 -1.07 -10.22
C TRP A 3 20.87 0.46 -10.21
N THR A 4 20.84 1.06 -11.39
CA THR A 4 20.91 2.51 -11.55
C THR A 4 19.58 2.99 -12.13
N PRO A 5 18.92 4.00 -11.52
CA PRO A 5 17.68 4.51 -12.07
C PRO A 5 17.91 5.11 -13.46
N PRO A 6 16.94 4.94 -14.38
CA PRO A 6 16.99 5.62 -15.67
C PRO A 6 16.96 7.14 -15.47
N PRO A 7 17.35 7.93 -16.48
CA PRO A 7 17.29 9.38 -16.42
C PRO A 7 15.90 9.89 -16.06
N ALA A 8 15.83 10.96 -15.26
CA ALA A 8 14.57 11.63 -14.97
C ALA A 8 13.94 12.16 -16.25
N ARG A 9 12.63 12.05 -16.37
CA ARG A 9 11.88 12.59 -17.51
C ARG A 9 11.54 14.06 -17.28
N PRO A 10 11.60 14.92 -18.32
CA PRO A 10 11.32 16.35 -18.17
C PRO A 10 9.82 16.67 -18.12
N GLY A 11 8.93 15.72 -18.43
CA GLY A 11 7.48 15.91 -18.49
C GLY A 11 6.72 14.61 -18.60
N HIS A 12 5.39 14.75 -18.72
CA HIS A 12 4.47 13.63 -18.94
C HIS A 12 4.76 12.89 -20.27
N PRO A 13 4.66 11.53 -20.27
CA PRO A 13 4.42 10.66 -19.10
C PRO A 13 5.68 10.46 -18.25
N TYR A 14 5.55 10.64 -16.95
CA TYR A 14 6.61 10.36 -15.98
C TYR A 14 6.73 8.84 -15.70
N HIS A 15 7.81 8.39 -15.03
CA HIS A 15 8.00 6.98 -14.69
C HIS A 15 6.90 6.45 -13.76
N MET A 16 6.38 7.27 -12.84
CA MET A 16 5.25 6.93 -11.99
C MET A 16 4.00 6.57 -12.83
N HIS A 17 3.74 7.28 -13.94
CA HIS A 17 2.66 6.96 -14.86
C HIS A 17 2.80 5.55 -15.41
N ASP A 18 3.96 5.23 -15.98
CA ASP A 18 4.20 3.92 -16.57
C ASP A 18 4.06 2.80 -15.52
N ALA A 19 4.54 3.05 -14.30
CA ALA A 19 4.41 2.12 -13.20
C ALA A 19 2.94 1.89 -12.78
N ILE A 20 2.10 2.94 -12.75
CA ILE A 20 0.67 2.81 -12.46
C ILE A 20 -0.01 1.96 -13.53
N TYR A 21 0.22 2.24 -14.80
CA TYR A 21 -0.40 1.52 -15.92
C TYR A 21 0.16 0.11 -16.15
N ALA A 22 1.35 -0.20 -15.63
CA ALA A 22 1.92 -1.54 -15.67
C ALA A 22 1.28 -2.53 -14.67
N GLN A 23 0.51 -2.06 -13.69
CA GLN A 23 0.01 -2.88 -12.58
C GLN A 23 -0.81 -4.10 -13.02
N PRO A 24 -1.77 -4.04 -13.98
CA PRO A 24 -2.51 -5.22 -14.40
C PRO A 24 -1.61 -6.32 -14.95
N GLY A 25 -0.65 -5.95 -15.82
CA GLY A 25 0.34 -6.88 -16.37
C GLY A 25 1.26 -7.47 -15.32
N ALA A 26 1.74 -6.65 -14.39
CA ALA A 26 2.60 -7.07 -13.30
C ALA A 26 1.90 -8.06 -12.35
N LEU A 27 0.65 -7.80 -12.00
CA LEU A 27 -0.15 -8.68 -11.13
C LEU A 27 -0.43 -10.05 -11.77
N ARG A 28 -0.66 -10.11 -13.11
CA ARG A 28 -0.80 -11.40 -13.82
C ARG A 28 0.46 -12.25 -13.76
N LEU A 29 1.61 -11.65 -13.56
CA LEU A 29 2.91 -12.31 -13.65
C LEU A 29 3.59 -12.53 -12.30
N VAL A 30 3.25 -11.76 -11.27
CA VAL A 30 4.03 -11.70 -10.02
C VAL A 30 4.13 -13.05 -9.30
N THR A 31 3.09 -13.88 -9.34
CA THR A 31 3.09 -15.20 -8.71
C THR A 31 3.64 -16.32 -9.60
N ARG A 32 3.81 -16.05 -10.92
CA ARG A 32 4.29 -17.06 -11.87
C ARG A 32 5.72 -17.48 -11.55
N GLY A 33 5.94 -18.80 -11.50
CA GLY A 33 7.25 -19.37 -11.19
C GLY A 33 7.68 -19.25 -9.72
N GLN A 34 6.81 -18.76 -8.84
CA GLN A 34 7.09 -18.63 -7.41
C GLN A 34 6.23 -19.54 -6.52
N GLY A 35 5.34 -20.34 -7.10
CA GLY A 35 4.39 -21.19 -6.36
C GLY A 35 5.09 -22.13 -5.37
N GLU A 36 6.15 -22.82 -5.77
CA GLU A 36 6.90 -23.73 -4.90
C GLU A 36 7.52 -23.00 -3.69
N VAL A 37 8.07 -21.81 -3.91
CA VAL A 37 8.66 -20.99 -2.84
C VAL A 37 7.58 -20.47 -1.89
N ILE A 38 6.41 -20.07 -2.42
CA ILE A 38 5.25 -19.62 -1.63
C ILE A 38 4.75 -20.77 -0.74
N GLU A 39 4.54 -21.96 -1.30
CA GLU A 39 4.06 -23.13 -0.54
C GLU A 39 5.08 -23.58 0.52
N ALA A 40 6.38 -23.59 0.18
CA ALA A 40 7.44 -23.94 1.13
C ALA A 40 7.54 -22.93 2.28
N ALA A 41 7.45 -21.63 1.97
CA ALA A 41 7.43 -20.56 2.98
C ALA A 41 6.20 -20.69 3.90
N ALA A 42 5.01 -20.87 3.31
CA ALA A 42 3.77 -21.06 4.05
C ALA A 42 3.83 -22.26 5.01
N ALA A 43 4.33 -23.41 4.54
CA ALA A 43 4.50 -24.61 5.34
C ALA A 43 5.39 -24.38 6.57
N ARG A 44 6.45 -23.57 6.42
CA ARG A 44 7.37 -23.21 7.53
C ARG A 44 6.74 -22.22 8.52
N LEU A 45 5.88 -21.31 8.05
CA LEU A 45 5.24 -20.30 8.90
C LEU A 45 4.04 -20.84 9.66
N LYS A 46 3.32 -21.83 9.12
CA LYS A 46 2.02 -22.31 9.62
C LYS A 46 2.02 -22.77 11.08
N GLY A 47 3.08 -23.45 11.52
CA GLY A 47 3.19 -24.07 12.86
C GLY A 47 3.83 -23.20 13.94
N LEU A 48 4.14 -21.94 13.62
CA LEU A 48 4.86 -21.04 14.52
C LEU A 48 3.91 -20.37 15.53
N ASP A 49 4.48 -19.96 16.66
CA ASP A 49 3.75 -19.21 17.69
C ASP A 49 3.42 -17.81 17.23
N ARG A 50 4.27 -17.20 16.42
CA ARG A 50 4.11 -15.85 15.87
C ARG A 50 4.66 -15.76 14.45
N VAL A 51 4.04 -14.88 13.65
CA VAL A 51 4.55 -14.44 12.36
C VAL A 51 4.52 -12.91 12.35
N LEU A 52 5.69 -12.30 12.29
CA LEU A 52 5.86 -10.86 12.25
C LEU A 52 6.02 -10.42 10.79
N LEU A 53 5.20 -9.45 10.38
CA LEU A 53 5.33 -8.81 9.07
C LEU A 53 5.96 -7.43 9.27
N SER A 54 6.95 -7.06 8.47
CA SER A 54 7.73 -5.84 8.73
C SER A 54 8.12 -5.11 7.45
N GLY A 55 8.22 -3.79 7.56
CA GLY A 55 8.62 -2.89 6.47
C GLY A 55 8.75 -1.45 6.95
N ILE A 56 9.05 -0.54 6.02
CA ILE A 56 9.16 0.91 6.25
C ILE A 56 8.41 1.64 5.14
N GLY A 57 7.68 2.72 5.45
CA GLY A 57 6.92 3.52 4.50
C GLY A 57 5.90 2.65 3.75
N THR A 58 5.89 2.70 2.41
CA THR A 58 5.04 1.87 1.55
C THR A 58 5.09 0.37 1.91
N SER A 59 6.28 -0.14 2.26
CA SER A 59 6.44 -1.54 2.70
C SER A 59 5.82 -1.81 4.07
N TRP A 60 5.78 -0.81 4.95
CA TRP A 60 5.07 -0.88 6.21
C TRP A 60 3.55 -0.96 5.98
N HIS A 61 3.02 -0.15 5.06
CA HIS A 61 1.61 -0.22 4.70
C HIS A 61 1.24 -1.59 4.09
N ALA A 62 2.14 -2.20 3.30
CA ALA A 62 1.96 -3.57 2.82
C ALA A 62 1.94 -4.58 3.98
N ALA A 63 2.80 -4.43 4.99
CA ALA A 63 2.83 -5.30 6.16
C ALA A 63 1.53 -5.22 6.98
N LEU A 64 0.91 -4.03 7.10
CA LEU A 64 -0.39 -3.84 7.76
C LEU A 64 -1.52 -4.60 7.04
N VAL A 65 -1.57 -4.56 5.71
CA VAL A 65 -2.51 -5.38 4.93
C VAL A 65 -2.20 -6.87 5.11
N GLY A 66 -0.91 -7.23 5.08
CA GLY A 66 -0.45 -8.60 5.28
C GLY A 66 -0.86 -9.18 6.64
N GLU A 67 -0.86 -8.38 7.71
CA GLU A 67 -1.35 -8.80 9.04
C GLU A 67 -2.78 -9.34 8.95
N LEU A 68 -3.69 -8.59 8.33
CA LEU A 68 -5.09 -8.99 8.20
C LEU A 68 -5.26 -10.19 7.24
N LEU A 69 -4.52 -10.20 6.13
CA LEU A 69 -4.50 -11.35 5.22
C LEU A 69 -4.07 -12.64 5.94
N PHE A 70 -2.99 -12.59 6.71
CA PHE A 70 -2.46 -13.75 7.43
C PHE A 70 -3.38 -14.14 8.59
N ALA A 71 -3.96 -13.16 9.28
CA ALA A 71 -4.87 -13.42 10.39
C ALA A 71 -6.14 -14.13 9.94
N HIS A 72 -6.76 -13.68 8.85
CA HIS A 72 -8.05 -14.17 8.37
C HIS A 72 -7.91 -15.28 7.32
N ALA A 73 -7.32 -15.00 6.15
CA ALA A 73 -7.18 -15.97 5.08
C ALA A 73 -6.12 -17.03 5.40
N GLY A 74 -5.02 -16.65 6.05
CA GLY A 74 -3.98 -17.57 6.54
C GLY A 74 -4.34 -18.32 7.81
N LEU A 75 -5.46 -18.01 8.45
CA LEU A 75 -5.94 -18.61 9.71
C LEU A 75 -4.93 -18.54 10.88
N LEU A 76 -4.02 -17.56 10.85
CA LEU A 76 -3.08 -17.35 11.95
C LEU A 76 -3.69 -16.61 13.13
N GLY A 77 -4.83 -15.89 12.92
CA GLY A 77 -5.45 -15.09 13.98
C GLY A 77 -4.46 -14.11 14.61
N HIS A 78 -4.45 -14.01 15.92
CA HIS A 78 -3.57 -13.11 16.67
C HIS A 78 -2.08 -13.46 16.61
N ARG A 79 -1.70 -14.59 15.99
CA ARG A 79 -0.28 -14.96 15.77
C ARG A 79 0.37 -14.11 14.68
N ALA A 80 -0.41 -13.53 13.74
CA ALA A 80 0.08 -12.60 12.74
C ALA A 80 0.10 -11.19 13.31
N ARG A 81 1.24 -10.50 13.22
CA ARG A 81 1.39 -9.11 13.70
C ARG A 81 2.29 -8.31 12.76
N ALA A 82 1.84 -7.13 12.38
CA ALA A 82 2.70 -6.15 11.72
C ALA A 82 3.48 -5.36 12.78
N LEU A 83 4.79 -5.23 12.60
CA LEU A 83 5.68 -4.39 13.39
C LEU A 83 6.59 -3.58 12.47
N HIS A 84 6.62 -2.27 12.66
CA HIS A 84 7.48 -1.39 11.88
C HIS A 84 8.95 -1.81 12.03
N ALA A 85 9.72 -1.86 10.93
CA ALA A 85 11.08 -2.40 10.98
C ALA A 85 12.02 -1.66 11.94
N PHE A 86 11.87 -0.35 12.05
CA PHE A 86 12.61 0.45 13.03
C PHE A 86 12.24 0.08 14.47
N GLU A 87 10.96 -0.11 14.75
CA GLU A 87 10.49 -0.51 16.08
C GLU A 87 10.96 -1.92 16.44
N LEU A 88 10.89 -2.85 15.48
CA LEU A 88 11.35 -4.24 15.67
C LEU A 88 12.87 -4.31 15.86
N GLU A 89 13.65 -3.43 15.20
CA GLU A 89 15.09 -3.35 15.39
C GLU A 89 15.46 -2.86 16.79
N GLY A 90 14.76 -1.84 17.33
CA GLY A 90 15.22 -1.08 18.48
C GLY A 90 14.43 -1.23 19.78
N TYR A 91 13.14 -1.61 19.71
CA TYR A 91 12.25 -1.53 20.87
C TYR A 91 11.57 -2.85 21.23
N TRP A 92 11.56 -3.83 20.33
CA TRP A 92 10.96 -5.12 20.57
C TRP A 92 12.01 -6.19 20.84
N PRO A 93 11.69 -7.23 21.64
CA PRO A 93 12.57 -8.38 21.77
C PRO A 93 12.89 -9.01 20.41
N ALA A 94 14.12 -9.46 20.23
CA ALA A 94 14.53 -10.16 19.01
C ALA A 94 13.63 -11.40 18.78
N PRO A 95 13.27 -11.69 17.50
CA PRO A 95 12.56 -12.90 17.16
C PRO A 95 13.33 -14.15 17.59
N ASP A 96 12.65 -15.15 18.06
CA ASP A 96 13.20 -16.46 18.47
C ASP A 96 12.91 -17.55 17.41
N ALA A 97 13.32 -18.79 17.67
CA ALA A 97 13.13 -19.93 16.77
C ALA A 97 11.65 -20.29 16.51
N ARG A 98 10.72 -19.81 17.33
CA ARG A 98 9.27 -20.00 17.17
C ARG A 98 8.55 -18.80 16.54
N THR A 99 9.32 -17.81 16.08
CA THR A 99 8.83 -16.58 15.46
C THR A 99 9.29 -16.52 14.00
N GLY A 100 8.36 -16.58 13.06
CA GLY A 100 8.62 -16.32 11.63
C GLY A 100 8.62 -14.82 11.35
N VAL A 101 9.44 -14.37 10.40
CA VAL A 101 9.52 -12.97 10.00
C VAL A 101 9.35 -12.83 8.48
N VAL A 102 8.41 -11.98 8.07
CA VAL A 102 8.20 -11.60 6.67
C VAL A 102 8.63 -10.15 6.50
N VAL A 103 9.73 -9.89 5.79
CA VAL A 103 10.26 -8.56 5.54
C VAL A 103 9.86 -8.10 4.14
N VAL A 104 9.12 -6.99 4.05
CA VAL A 104 8.81 -6.34 2.78
C VAL A 104 9.78 -5.17 2.58
N SER A 105 10.52 -5.16 1.47
CA SER A 105 11.39 -4.04 1.10
C SER A 105 11.76 -4.11 -0.37
N HIS A 106 11.13 -3.27 -1.21
CA HIS A 106 11.32 -3.31 -2.65
C HIS A 106 12.79 -3.14 -3.07
N ARG A 107 13.50 -2.17 -2.52
CA ARG A 107 14.92 -1.92 -2.83
C ARG A 107 15.87 -2.81 -2.04
N GLY A 108 15.44 -3.42 -0.95
CA GLY A 108 16.25 -4.30 -0.10
C GLY A 108 17.40 -3.63 0.64
N GLY A 109 17.63 -2.34 0.44
CA GLY A 109 18.80 -1.61 0.94
C GLY A 109 18.64 -1.00 2.33
N GLN A 110 17.40 -0.86 2.82
CA GLN A 110 17.12 -0.14 4.07
C GLN A 110 17.70 -0.85 5.30
N ARG A 111 18.39 -0.09 6.13
CA ARG A 111 19.12 -0.57 7.31
C ARG A 111 18.23 -1.39 8.24
N SER A 112 17.10 -0.85 8.68
CA SER A 112 16.25 -1.52 9.65
C SER A 112 15.57 -2.78 9.08
N SER A 113 15.25 -2.80 7.78
CA SER A 113 14.75 -4.03 7.11
C SER A 113 15.78 -5.13 7.08
N ARG A 114 17.04 -4.80 6.84
CA ARG A 114 18.17 -5.74 6.87
C ARG A 114 18.47 -6.21 8.29
N ALA A 115 18.43 -5.30 9.27
CA ALA A 115 18.61 -5.63 10.68
C ALA A 115 17.51 -6.58 11.19
N THR A 116 16.25 -6.32 10.82
CA THR A 116 15.12 -7.21 11.12
C THR A 116 15.34 -8.62 10.61
N LEU A 117 15.80 -8.77 9.35
CA LEU A 117 16.14 -10.08 8.79
C LEU A 117 17.31 -10.73 9.53
N GLY A 118 18.36 -9.96 9.84
CA GLY A 118 19.51 -10.44 10.60
C GLY A 118 19.14 -10.96 11.99
N ASN A 119 18.29 -10.23 12.70
CA ASN A 119 17.79 -10.63 14.02
C ASN A 119 16.93 -11.90 13.95
N ALA A 120 16.07 -12.05 12.94
CA ALA A 120 15.30 -13.26 12.73
C ALA A 120 16.19 -14.49 12.53
N LYS A 121 17.23 -14.36 11.70
CA LYS A 121 18.21 -15.44 11.47
C LYS A 121 19.01 -15.78 12.71
N ALA A 122 19.45 -14.79 13.46
CA ALA A 122 20.16 -15.01 14.73
C ALA A 122 19.30 -15.75 15.76
N GLY A 123 17.99 -15.51 15.76
CA GLY A 123 17.03 -16.19 16.61
C GLY A 123 16.64 -17.60 16.15
N GLY A 124 17.03 -18.01 14.93
CA GLY A 124 16.79 -19.35 14.39
C GLY A 124 15.37 -19.57 13.85
N GLY A 125 14.54 -18.54 13.78
CA GLY A 125 13.21 -18.59 13.16
C GLY A 125 13.27 -18.48 11.63
N PRO A 126 12.27 -18.99 10.90
CA PRO A 126 12.23 -18.87 9.44
C PRO A 126 11.94 -17.43 8.99
N SER A 127 12.56 -17.07 7.87
CA SER A 127 12.49 -15.73 7.30
C SER A 127 12.05 -15.74 5.84
N VAL A 128 11.16 -14.81 5.50
CA VAL A 128 10.68 -14.56 4.14
C VAL A 128 10.99 -13.13 3.76
N ALA A 129 11.57 -12.89 2.60
CA ALA A 129 11.73 -11.57 2.01
C ALA A 129 10.79 -11.39 0.82
N ILE A 130 10.04 -10.27 0.80
CA ILE A 130 9.31 -9.80 -0.38
C ILE A 130 10.05 -8.56 -0.89
N THR A 131 10.71 -8.69 -2.04
CA THR A 131 11.64 -7.66 -2.53
C THR A 131 11.61 -7.55 -4.06
N GLY A 132 12.13 -6.47 -4.61
CA GLY A 132 12.18 -6.24 -6.04
C GLY A 132 13.17 -7.18 -6.74
N ARG A 133 12.93 -7.44 -8.02
CA ARG A 133 13.92 -8.14 -8.86
C ARG A 133 15.19 -7.30 -8.93
N GLY A 134 16.32 -7.96 -8.89
CA GLY A 134 17.64 -7.30 -8.87
C GLY A 134 18.05 -6.69 -7.53
N ALA A 135 17.16 -6.63 -6.51
CA ALA A 135 17.56 -6.27 -5.14
C ALA A 135 18.29 -7.45 -4.48
N THR A 136 19.41 -7.18 -3.78
CA THR A 136 20.25 -8.21 -3.15
C THR A 136 20.36 -8.09 -1.63
N GLY A 137 19.86 -7.00 -1.06
CA GLY A 137 20.03 -6.72 0.38
C GLY A 137 19.31 -7.69 1.33
N LEU A 138 18.34 -8.46 0.82
CA LEU A 138 17.53 -9.43 1.59
C LEU A 138 17.69 -10.87 1.08
N ASP A 139 18.64 -11.17 0.21
CA ASP A 139 18.89 -12.52 -0.35
C ASP A 139 19.30 -13.54 0.71
N ALA A 140 19.66 -13.09 1.90
CA ALA A 140 19.95 -13.95 3.04
C ALA A 140 18.72 -14.56 3.70
N ALA A 141 17.48 -14.17 3.32
CA ALA A 141 16.25 -14.79 3.80
C ALA A 141 16.16 -16.26 3.36
N ASP A 142 15.48 -17.11 4.16
CA ASP A 142 15.29 -18.51 3.81
C ASP A 142 14.41 -18.68 2.56
N TYR A 143 13.46 -17.76 2.38
CA TYR A 143 12.59 -17.71 1.21
C TYR A 143 12.55 -16.28 0.65
N VAL A 144 12.76 -16.14 -0.65
CA VAL A 144 12.75 -14.83 -1.32
C VAL A 144 11.68 -14.81 -2.40
N LEU A 145 10.69 -13.94 -2.22
CA LEU A 145 9.64 -13.67 -3.19
C LEU A 145 9.94 -12.35 -3.92
N ARG A 146 9.83 -12.36 -5.24
CA ARG A 146 10.19 -11.23 -6.08
C ARG A 146 8.96 -10.51 -6.62
N THR A 147 8.89 -9.20 -6.37
CA THR A 147 7.92 -8.30 -6.98
C THR A 147 8.31 -8.00 -8.44
N VAL A 148 8.25 -6.76 -8.85
CA VAL A 148 8.68 -6.28 -10.18
C VAL A 148 10.16 -5.88 -10.18
N GLU A 149 10.68 -5.50 -11.35
CA GLU A 149 11.98 -4.82 -11.46
C GLU A 149 11.98 -3.55 -10.61
N GLN A 150 13.17 -3.01 -10.32
CA GLN A 150 13.31 -1.79 -9.54
C GLN A 150 12.56 -0.63 -10.20
N GLU A 151 11.66 0.03 -9.47
CA GLU A 151 10.93 1.18 -9.99
C GLU A 151 11.85 2.37 -10.24
N ALA A 152 11.68 2.99 -11.42
CA ALA A 152 12.41 4.19 -11.82
C ALA A 152 11.95 5.43 -11.05
N SER A 153 10.65 5.51 -10.73
CA SER A 153 10.11 6.53 -9.84
C SER A 153 10.56 6.31 -8.41
N ALA A 154 10.85 7.38 -7.69
CA ALA A 154 11.04 7.31 -6.24
C ALA A 154 9.71 7.12 -5.50
N CYS A 155 8.59 7.50 -6.13
CA CYS A 155 7.24 7.30 -5.64
C CYS A 155 6.73 5.93 -6.11
N HIS A 156 6.85 4.94 -5.25
CA HIS A 156 6.57 3.53 -5.59
C HIS A 156 5.06 3.27 -5.73
N THR A 157 4.67 2.51 -6.76
CA THR A 157 3.27 2.17 -7.08
C THR A 157 3.10 0.68 -7.39
N VAL A 158 3.63 0.19 -8.52
CA VAL A 158 3.49 -1.21 -8.94
C VAL A 158 4.18 -2.19 -8.00
N SER A 159 5.27 -1.80 -7.36
CA SER A 159 5.93 -2.65 -6.36
C SER A 159 5.08 -2.83 -5.10
N TYR A 160 4.26 -1.85 -4.74
CA TYR A 160 3.32 -1.96 -3.63
C TYR A 160 2.21 -2.96 -3.92
N THR A 161 1.49 -2.81 -5.03
CA THR A 161 0.39 -3.71 -5.39
C THR A 161 0.86 -5.15 -5.64
N THR A 162 2.05 -5.32 -6.23
CA THR A 162 2.65 -6.66 -6.39
C THR A 162 3.12 -7.26 -5.08
N ALA A 163 3.56 -6.46 -4.10
CA ALA A 163 3.85 -6.95 -2.74
C ALA A 163 2.57 -7.40 -2.03
N LEU A 164 1.46 -6.65 -2.17
CA LEU A 164 0.15 -7.06 -1.65
C LEU A 164 -0.32 -8.39 -2.26
N ALA A 165 -0.15 -8.56 -3.57
CA ALA A 165 -0.50 -9.81 -4.25
C ALA A 165 0.33 -11.01 -3.76
N LEU A 166 1.64 -10.83 -3.50
CA LEU A 166 2.49 -11.88 -2.92
C LEU A 166 2.10 -12.19 -1.47
N LEU A 167 1.75 -11.19 -0.67
CA LEU A 167 1.24 -11.39 0.68
C LEU A 167 -0.10 -12.15 0.67
N ALA A 168 -1.01 -11.81 -0.26
CA ALA A 168 -2.27 -12.52 -0.43
C ALA A 168 -2.06 -13.98 -0.89
N ALA A 169 -1.12 -14.21 -1.82
CA ALA A 169 -0.76 -15.56 -2.26
C ALA A 169 -0.18 -16.39 -1.10
N LEU A 170 0.71 -15.80 -0.31
CA LEU A 170 1.29 -16.47 0.86
C LEU A 170 0.23 -16.75 1.94
N ALA A 171 -0.70 -15.81 2.19
CA ALA A 171 -1.83 -16.01 3.10
C ALA A 171 -2.75 -17.13 2.62
N SER A 172 -3.03 -17.20 1.32
CA SER A 172 -3.82 -18.27 0.72
C SER A 172 -3.17 -19.65 0.86
N ALA A 173 -1.82 -19.73 0.78
CA ALA A 173 -1.07 -20.96 0.99
C ALA A 173 -1.00 -21.39 2.48
N LEU A 174 -1.07 -20.43 3.42
CA LEU A 174 -1.15 -20.70 4.85
C LEU A 174 -2.48 -21.34 5.26
N GLY A 175 -3.58 -20.88 4.65
CA GLY A 175 -4.95 -21.32 4.94
C GLY A 175 -5.49 -22.34 3.94
N PRO A 176 -6.72 -22.80 4.13
CA PRO A 176 -7.40 -23.71 3.19
C PRO A 176 -8.07 -22.97 2.01
N SER A 177 -7.95 -21.64 1.93
CA SER A 177 -8.81 -20.78 1.13
C SER A 177 -8.45 -20.76 -0.36
N GLY A 178 -9.08 -21.67 -1.13
CA GLY A 178 -9.15 -21.55 -2.59
C GLY A 178 -9.86 -20.27 -3.07
N ASP A 179 -10.81 -19.75 -2.29
CA ASP A 179 -11.63 -18.59 -2.63
C ASP A 179 -10.81 -17.31 -2.84
N LEU A 180 -9.87 -17.00 -1.93
CA LEU A 180 -9.01 -15.81 -2.06
C LEU A 180 -8.12 -15.89 -3.31
N ARG A 181 -7.62 -17.07 -3.65
CA ARG A 181 -6.80 -17.30 -4.85
C ARG A 181 -7.61 -17.05 -6.11
N HIS A 182 -8.84 -17.55 -6.17
CA HIS A 182 -9.72 -17.35 -7.30
C HIS A 182 -10.09 -15.88 -7.53
N GLU A 183 -10.42 -15.16 -6.44
CA GLU A 183 -10.69 -13.72 -6.54
C GLU A 183 -9.45 -12.92 -7.02
N MET A 184 -8.25 -13.27 -6.58
CA MET A 184 -7.01 -12.65 -7.04
C MET A 184 -6.79 -12.76 -8.55
N GLU A 185 -7.25 -13.82 -9.19
CA GLU A 185 -7.13 -14.02 -10.65
C GLU A 185 -7.90 -12.96 -11.44
N GLY A 186 -9.02 -12.45 -10.90
CA GLY A 186 -9.84 -11.41 -11.52
C GLY A 186 -9.31 -9.98 -11.32
N ILE A 187 -8.47 -9.74 -10.30
CA ILE A 187 -7.99 -8.39 -9.96
C ILE A 187 -7.30 -7.66 -11.13
N PRO A 188 -6.42 -8.29 -11.92
CA PRO A 188 -5.78 -7.62 -13.04
C PRO A 188 -6.75 -7.07 -14.08
N ASP A 189 -7.85 -7.76 -14.35
CA ASP A 189 -8.87 -7.32 -15.31
C ASP A 189 -9.70 -6.18 -14.72
N MET A 190 -10.06 -6.25 -13.44
CA MET A 190 -10.72 -5.17 -12.72
C MET A 190 -9.86 -3.90 -12.71
N LEU A 191 -8.55 -4.02 -12.49
CA LEU A 191 -7.63 -2.88 -12.55
C LEU A 191 -7.50 -2.31 -13.96
N ALA A 192 -7.50 -3.14 -14.99
CA ALA A 192 -7.46 -2.65 -16.37
C ALA A 192 -8.70 -1.81 -16.71
N LEU A 193 -9.88 -2.19 -16.19
CA LEU A 193 -11.10 -1.40 -16.33
C LEU A 193 -11.03 -0.07 -15.58
N LEU A 194 -10.52 -0.06 -14.34
CA LEU A 194 -10.33 1.18 -13.57
C LEU A 194 -9.35 2.13 -14.26
N LEU A 195 -8.23 1.62 -14.77
CA LEU A 195 -7.23 2.42 -15.48
C LEU A 195 -7.74 2.99 -16.82
N GLY A 196 -8.72 2.33 -17.44
CA GLY A 196 -9.36 2.78 -18.69
C GLY A 196 -10.36 3.93 -18.52
N GLN A 197 -10.66 4.37 -17.30
CA GLN A 197 -11.53 5.53 -17.07
C GLN A 197 -10.79 6.82 -17.39
N GLU A 198 -11.46 7.76 -18.06
CA GLU A 198 -10.84 9.01 -18.56
C GLU A 198 -10.99 10.21 -17.59
N SER A 199 -11.65 10.03 -16.44
CA SER A 199 -12.06 11.13 -15.53
C SER A 199 -11.00 11.58 -14.52
N TRP A 200 -9.80 11.00 -14.52
CA TRP A 200 -8.81 11.23 -13.46
C TRP A 200 -8.21 12.64 -13.45
N GLU A 201 -8.01 13.23 -14.64
CA GLU A 201 -7.52 14.61 -14.76
C GLU A 201 -8.55 15.60 -14.26
N GLU A 202 -9.83 15.41 -14.62
CA GLU A 202 -10.95 16.25 -14.19
C GLU A 202 -11.14 16.17 -12.67
N LEU A 203 -11.06 14.97 -12.09
CA LEU A 203 -11.12 14.76 -10.65
C LEU A 203 -9.98 15.50 -9.95
N ALA A 204 -8.75 15.41 -10.46
CA ALA A 204 -7.61 16.12 -9.90
C ALA A 204 -7.77 17.63 -10.01
N ALA A 205 -8.26 18.14 -11.15
CA ALA A 205 -8.49 19.57 -11.38
C ALA A 205 -9.54 20.13 -10.40
N ARG A 206 -10.62 19.39 -10.15
CA ARG A 206 -11.70 19.79 -9.23
C ARG A 206 -11.23 20.01 -7.79
N PHE A 207 -10.22 19.27 -7.37
CA PHE A 207 -9.70 19.33 -6.00
C PHE A 207 -8.25 19.85 -5.90
N ALA A 208 -7.72 20.47 -6.96
CA ALA A 208 -6.32 20.92 -7.03
C ALA A 208 -5.95 21.96 -5.97
N ASP A 209 -6.86 22.86 -5.64
CA ASP A 209 -6.64 23.99 -4.75
C ASP A 209 -7.04 23.72 -3.30
N ARG A 210 -7.32 22.46 -2.95
CA ARG A 210 -7.66 22.11 -1.58
C ARG A 210 -6.48 22.32 -0.63
N ARG A 211 -6.80 22.77 0.57
CA ARG A 211 -5.80 23.12 1.59
C ARG A 211 -5.09 21.87 2.12
N ARG A 212 -5.87 20.82 2.45
CA ARG A 212 -5.39 19.54 2.98
C ARG A 212 -6.18 18.40 2.36
N TYR A 213 -5.53 17.25 2.29
CA TYR A 213 -6.11 16.02 1.74
C TYR A 213 -6.18 14.98 2.86
N TRP A 214 -7.38 14.54 3.18
CA TRP A 214 -7.63 13.55 4.21
C TRP A 214 -8.00 12.24 3.53
N PHE A 215 -7.33 11.17 3.93
CA PHE A 215 -7.64 9.83 3.46
C PHE A 215 -8.11 9.01 4.65
N VAL A 216 -9.27 8.38 4.54
CA VAL A 216 -9.87 7.62 5.64
C VAL A 216 -10.33 6.27 5.13
N GLY A 217 -10.02 5.20 5.86
CA GLY A 217 -10.44 3.84 5.52
C GLY A 217 -10.50 2.95 6.74
N GLY A 218 -11.24 1.86 6.68
CA GLY A 218 -11.36 0.89 7.75
C GLY A 218 -10.68 -0.44 7.42
N GLY A 219 -10.43 -1.28 8.42
CA GLY A 219 -9.83 -2.59 8.21
C GLY A 219 -8.53 -2.52 7.41
N PRO A 220 -8.40 -3.33 6.33
CA PRO A 220 -7.21 -3.32 5.48
C PRO A 220 -7.01 -1.97 4.75
N ASN A 221 -8.08 -1.21 4.55
CA ASN A 221 -8.02 0.10 3.89
C ASN A 221 -7.52 1.23 4.79
N THR A 222 -7.28 0.99 6.06
CA THR A 222 -6.45 1.88 6.88
C THR A 222 -5.07 2.03 6.24
N ALA A 223 -4.48 0.93 5.78
CA ALA A 223 -3.19 0.95 5.09
C ALA A 223 -3.28 1.68 3.74
N THR A 224 -4.39 1.53 3.00
CA THR A 224 -4.64 2.27 1.76
C THR A 224 -4.70 3.78 2.01
N ALA A 225 -5.38 4.21 3.07
CA ALA A 225 -5.45 5.63 3.46
C ALA A 225 -4.08 6.21 3.82
N LEU A 226 -3.27 5.46 4.58
CA LEU A 226 -1.89 5.84 4.92
C LEU A 226 -1.00 5.91 3.68
N GLU A 227 -1.12 4.93 2.77
CA GLU A 227 -0.34 4.88 1.52
C GLU A 227 -0.70 6.05 0.60
N ALA A 228 -1.99 6.34 0.43
CA ALA A 228 -2.43 7.48 -0.37
C ALA A 228 -1.89 8.82 0.18
N ALA A 229 -1.96 9.03 1.49
CA ALA A 229 -1.39 10.21 2.12
C ALA A 229 0.13 10.31 1.90
N LEU A 230 0.86 9.19 2.01
CA LEU A 230 2.29 9.13 1.71
C LEU A 230 2.57 9.52 0.26
N LYS A 231 1.85 8.93 -0.70
CA LYS A 231 2.01 9.24 -2.14
C LYS A 231 1.75 10.71 -2.45
N MET A 232 0.75 11.33 -1.81
CA MET A 232 0.48 12.76 -1.94
C MET A 232 1.66 13.62 -1.45
N CYS A 233 2.26 13.28 -0.32
CA CYS A 233 3.45 13.99 0.17
C CYS A 233 4.65 13.81 -0.76
N GLU A 234 4.87 12.60 -1.28
CA GLU A 234 6.01 12.26 -2.12
C GLU A 234 5.94 12.85 -3.53
N ALA A 235 4.78 12.71 -4.20
CA ALA A 235 4.64 13.00 -5.62
C ALA A 235 4.25 14.44 -5.92
N ASN A 236 3.39 15.06 -5.10
CA ASN A 236 2.89 16.41 -5.36
C ASN A 236 3.10 17.40 -4.21
N HIS A 237 3.81 16.99 -3.17
CA HIS A 237 4.23 17.81 -2.03
C HIS A 237 3.06 18.41 -1.23
N ALA A 238 1.89 17.78 -1.29
CA ALA A 238 0.70 18.22 -0.58
C ALA A 238 0.76 17.85 0.91
N THR A 239 0.07 18.62 1.73
CA THR A 239 -0.24 18.20 3.10
C THR A 239 -1.36 17.19 3.05
N ALA A 240 -1.06 15.95 3.37
CA ALA A 240 -2.01 14.84 3.34
C ALA A 240 -1.92 14.00 4.62
N LEU A 241 -3.06 13.50 5.07
CA LEU A 241 -3.24 12.78 6.33
C LEU A 241 -4.03 11.50 6.08
N GLY A 242 -3.54 10.38 6.62
CA GLY A 242 -4.21 9.07 6.52
C GLY A 242 -4.69 8.60 7.89
N PHE A 243 -5.92 8.07 7.95
CA PHE A 243 -6.52 7.61 9.20
C PHE A 243 -7.34 6.33 9.04
N ASN A 244 -7.38 5.56 10.11
CA ASN A 244 -8.45 4.60 10.34
C ASN A 244 -9.76 5.36 10.62
N CYS A 245 -10.91 4.80 10.18
CA CYS A 245 -12.22 5.41 10.40
C CYS A 245 -12.47 5.77 11.86
N GLU A 246 -12.22 4.83 12.77
CA GLU A 246 -12.47 5.04 14.19
C GLU A 246 -11.51 6.08 14.78
N GLN A 247 -10.23 6.03 14.40
CA GLN A 247 -9.27 7.03 14.82
C GLN A 247 -9.64 8.44 14.32
N PHE A 248 -10.13 8.55 13.08
CA PHE A 248 -10.61 9.82 12.53
C PHE A 248 -11.77 10.39 13.37
N LEU A 249 -12.76 9.54 13.71
CA LEU A 249 -13.94 9.93 14.47
C LEU A 249 -13.62 10.30 15.94
N HIS A 250 -12.48 9.91 16.48
CA HIS A 250 -12.06 10.16 17.85
C HIS A 250 -11.07 11.32 18.00
N GLY A 251 -11.27 12.42 17.25
CA GLY A 251 -10.51 13.66 17.45
C GLY A 251 -10.09 14.36 16.16
N PRO A 252 -9.37 13.72 15.23
CA PRO A 252 -8.86 14.38 14.01
C PRO A 252 -9.91 15.16 13.21
N TRP A 253 -11.15 14.66 13.10
CA TRP A 253 -12.24 15.35 12.39
C TRP A 253 -12.49 16.78 12.89
N ALA A 254 -12.15 17.09 14.15
CA ALA A 254 -12.32 18.43 14.71
C ALA A 254 -11.40 19.48 14.04
N ALA A 255 -10.37 19.04 13.32
CA ALA A 255 -9.49 19.91 12.54
C ALA A 255 -9.89 20.00 11.05
N LEU A 256 -10.94 19.30 10.64
CA LEU A 256 -11.44 19.33 9.27
C LEU A 256 -12.17 20.65 9.00
N GLU A 257 -11.89 21.26 7.83
CA GLU A 257 -12.50 22.50 7.36
C GLU A 257 -13.14 22.31 5.97
N ALA A 258 -14.03 23.21 5.57
CA ALA A 258 -14.70 23.16 4.28
C ALA A 258 -13.76 23.28 3.07
N GLU A 259 -12.58 23.89 3.26
CA GLU A 259 -11.51 24.03 2.27
C GLU A 259 -10.67 22.77 2.08
N ASP A 260 -10.83 21.77 2.94
CA ASP A 260 -10.18 20.47 2.82
C ASP A 260 -10.93 19.56 1.83
N VAL A 261 -10.41 18.38 1.58
CA VAL A 261 -11.11 17.29 0.87
C VAL A 261 -10.84 15.97 1.57
N VAL A 262 -11.87 15.15 1.69
CA VAL A 262 -11.76 13.80 2.29
C VAL A 262 -11.96 12.74 1.21
N PHE A 263 -11.02 11.82 1.10
CA PHE A 263 -11.12 10.59 0.32
C PHE A 263 -11.45 9.45 1.28
N LEU A 264 -12.63 8.87 1.13
CA LEU A 264 -13.12 7.78 1.96
C LEU A 264 -13.06 6.47 1.18
N ILE A 265 -12.31 5.50 1.69
CA ILE A 265 -12.19 4.17 1.10
C ILE A 265 -13.20 3.25 1.81
N ALA A 266 -14.29 2.94 1.15
CA ALA A 266 -15.47 2.29 1.71
C ALA A 266 -15.96 1.11 0.85
N PRO A 267 -15.13 0.06 0.64
CA PRO A 267 -15.62 -1.15 0.02
C PRO A 267 -16.66 -1.84 0.91
N PRO A 268 -17.47 -2.77 0.34
CA PRO A 268 -18.33 -3.63 1.15
C PRO A 268 -17.51 -4.45 2.15
N GLY A 269 -18.00 -4.56 3.38
CA GLY A 269 -17.34 -5.34 4.42
C GLY A 269 -17.61 -4.82 5.84
N PRO A 270 -16.94 -5.38 6.84
CA PRO A 270 -17.12 -5.01 8.25
C PRO A 270 -16.87 -3.53 8.57
N SER A 271 -16.06 -2.83 7.78
CA SER A 271 -15.77 -1.41 8.02
C SER A 271 -16.81 -0.44 7.47
N HIS A 272 -17.75 -0.89 6.62
CA HIS A 272 -18.66 -0.03 5.86
C HIS A 272 -19.54 0.87 6.73
N GLU A 273 -20.10 0.35 7.84
CA GLU A 273 -20.91 1.15 8.76
C GLU A 273 -20.12 2.32 9.36
N ARG A 274 -18.84 2.10 9.70
CA ARG A 274 -17.98 3.16 10.23
C ARG A 274 -17.55 4.15 9.14
N CYS A 275 -17.39 3.69 7.91
CA CYS A 275 -17.21 4.57 6.76
C CYS A 275 -18.43 5.49 6.55
N LEU A 276 -19.64 4.97 6.68
CA LEU A 276 -20.87 5.77 6.62
C LEU A 276 -20.92 6.84 7.73
N ALA A 277 -20.47 6.51 8.95
CA ALA A 277 -20.37 7.49 10.03
C ALA A 277 -19.37 8.61 9.69
N VAL A 278 -18.22 8.28 9.10
CA VAL A 278 -17.25 9.26 8.59
C VAL A 278 -17.90 10.16 7.53
N ALA A 279 -18.58 9.58 6.54
CA ALA A 279 -19.23 10.33 5.48
C ALA A 279 -20.24 11.36 6.02
N ARG A 280 -21.02 11.00 7.04
CA ARG A 280 -21.96 11.90 7.71
C ARG A 280 -21.27 13.07 8.40
N VAL A 281 -20.17 12.79 9.14
CA VAL A 281 -19.38 13.85 9.81
C VAL A 281 -18.79 14.80 8.78
N VAL A 282 -18.19 14.28 7.70
CA VAL A 282 -17.59 15.10 6.63
C VAL A 282 -18.63 16.01 5.99
N ARG A 283 -19.83 15.49 5.73
CA ARG A 283 -20.94 16.27 5.17
C ARG A 283 -21.41 17.38 6.12
N GLU A 284 -21.54 17.11 7.43
CA GLU A 284 -21.94 18.12 8.42
C GLU A 284 -20.89 19.25 8.55
N VAL A 285 -19.62 18.94 8.43
CA VAL A 285 -18.52 19.95 8.41
C VAL A 285 -18.55 20.77 7.11
N GLY A 286 -19.12 20.23 6.02
CA GLY A 286 -19.19 20.89 4.71
C GLY A 286 -17.94 20.69 3.84
N ALA A 287 -17.02 19.81 4.22
CA ALA A 287 -15.92 19.44 3.36
C ALA A 287 -16.40 18.51 2.23
N PRO A 288 -15.89 18.64 0.99
CA PRO A 288 -16.20 17.71 -0.07
C PRO A 288 -15.65 16.31 0.25
N LEU A 289 -16.51 15.30 0.01
CA LEU A 289 -16.20 13.89 0.14
C LEU A 289 -16.04 13.26 -1.24
N VAL A 290 -14.92 12.58 -1.47
CA VAL A 290 -14.70 11.67 -2.59
C VAL A 290 -14.77 10.25 -2.05
N ALA A 291 -15.79 9.50 -2.41
CA ALA A 291 -15.98 8.14 -1.92
C ALA A 291 -15.48 7.10 -2.93
N LEU A 292 -14.63 6.18 -2.48
CA LEU A 292 -14.28 4.97 -3.20
C LEU A 292 -15.19 3.86 -2.65
N ALA A 293 -16.27 3.56 -3.33
CA ALA A 293 -17.32 2.63 -2.89
C ALA A 293 -17.72 1.68 -4.03
N HIS A 294 -18.43 0.61 -3.73
CA HIS A 294 -18.95 -0.24 -4.79
C HIS A 294 -20.06 0.43 -5.58
N GLU A 295 -20.25 0.01 -6.81
CA GLU A 295 -21.38 0.47 -7.63
C GLU A 295 -22.71 0.12 -6.95
N GLY A 296 -23.61 1.12 -6.82
CA GLY A 296 -24.90 0.94 -6.14
C GLY A 296 -24.85 1.07 -4.61
N ASP A 297 -23.82 1.68 -4.04
CA ASP A 297 -23.80 2.04 -2.61
C ASP A 297 -24.75 3.22 -2.36
N ASP A 298 -26.03 2.92 -2.06
CA ASP A 298 -27.06 3.93 -1.80
C ASP A 298 -26.91 4.64 -0.44
N ALA A 299 -25.99 4.18 0.40
CA ALA A 299 -25.79 4.78 1.73
C ALA A 299 -24.73 5.89 1.71
N ILE A 300 -23.60 5.68 1.05
CA ILE A 300 -22.45 6.61 1.03
C ILE A 300 -22.54 7.55 -0.19
N ALA A 301 -22.91 7.06 -1.36
CA ALA A 301 -22.92 7.86 -2.59
C ALA A 301 -23.75 9.16 -2.47
N PRO A 302 -24.94 9.21 -1.82
CA PRO A 302 -25.68 10.45 -1.64
C PRO A 302 -25.02 11.50 -0.74
N LEU A 303 -23.99 11.10 0.02
CA LEU A 303 -23.22 11.98 0.90
C LEU A 303 -21.95 12.51 0.21
N ALA A 304 -21.53 11.90 -0.89
CA ALA A 304 -20.30 12.21 -1.60
C ALA A 304 -20.51 13.32 -2.65
N ALA A 305 -19.49 14.15 -2.82
CA ALA A 305 -19.40 15.09 -3.93
C ALA A 305 -18.97 14.39 -5.24
N GLU A 306 -18.24 13.28 -5.10
CA GLU A 306 -17.82 12.37 -6.17
C GLU A 306 -17.78 10.94 -5.65
N THR A 307 -18.13 9.98 -6.51
CA THR A 307 -18.01 8.55 -6.21
C THR A 307 -17.15 7.87 -7.27
N ILE A 308 -16.12 7.19 -6.82
CA ILE A 308 -15.30 6.31 -7.65
C ILE A 308 -15.82 4.90 -7.42
N ALA A 309 -16.41 4.30 -8.43
CA ALA A 309 -16.95 2.96 -8.35
C ALA A 309 -15.81 1.93 -8.32
N LEU A 310 -15.73 1.17 -7.24
CA LEU A 310 -14.82 0.03 -7.12
C LEU A 310 -15.53 -1.25 -7.55
N PRO A 311 -14.89 -2.11 -8.35
CA PRO A 311 -15.41 -3.45 -8.61
C PRO A 311 -15.61 -4.24 -7.31
N PRO A 312 -16.61 -5.12 -7.24
CA PRO A 312 -16.84 -5.97 -6.07
C PRO A 312 -15.68 -6.93 -5.88
N VAL A 313 -15.08 -6.93 -4.69
CA VAL A 313 -13.98 -7.79 -4.29
C VAL A 313 -14.02 -7.98 -2.78
N ASN A 314 -13.47 -9.09 -2.29
CA ASN A 314 -13.28 -9.31 -0.85
C ASN A 314 -12.53 -8.13 -0.22
N GLU A 315 -13.01 -7.64 0.94
CA GLU A 315 -12.41 -6.47 1.60
C GLU A 315 -10.91 -6.64 1.86
N LEU A 316 -10.43 -7.85 2.14
CA LEU A 316 -8.99 -8.12 2.35
C LEU A 316 -8.15 -7.88 1.10
N LEU A 317 -8.71 -7.99 -0.10
CA LEU A 317 -8.06 -7.75 -1.38
C LEU A 317 -8.32 -6.34 -1.92
N SER A 318 -9.31 -5.64 -1.37
CA SER A 318 -9.70 -4.29 -1.84
C SER A 318 -8.57 -3.26 -1.83
N PRO A 319 -7.54 -3.31 -0.95
CA PRO A 319 -6.40 -2.40 -1.02
C PRO A 319 -5.66 -2.43 -2.36
N ILE A 320 -5.63 -3.57 -3.07
CA ILE A 320 -4.98 -3.69 -4.38
C ILE A 320 -5.72 -2.86 -5.43
N LEU A 321 -7.06 -2.82 -5.35
CA LEU A 321 -7.90 -2.05 -6.26
C LEU A 321 -8.00 -0.58 -5.84
N ALA A 322 -8.29 -0.33 -4.57
CA ALA A 322 -8.62 1.00 -4.07
C ALA A 322 -7.43 1.98 -4.10
N VAL A 323 -6.19 1.49 -4.03
CA VAL A 323 -5.01 2.38 -4.08
C VAL A 323 -4.79 2.98 -5.46
N VAL A 324 -5.21 2.32 -6.55
CA VAL A 324 -4.89 2.74 -7.92
C VAL A 324 -5.59 4.04 -8.33
N PRO A 325 -6.90 4.25 -8.09
CA PRO A 325 -7.54 5.56 -8.25
C PRO A 325 -6.84 6.68 -7.49
N LEU A 326 -6.36 6.40 -6.28
CA LEU A 326 -5.65 7.37 -5.45
C LEU A 326 -4.24 7.68 -5.99
N GLN A 327 -3.57 6.70 -6.58
CA GLN A 327 -2.31 6.91 -7.30
C GLN A 327 -2.51 7.78 -8.55
N LEU A 328 -3.58 7.55 -9.32
CA LEU A 328 -3.94 8.35 -10.50
C LEU A 328 -4.29 9.79 -10.11
N PHE A 329 -5.13 9.97 -9.10
CA PHE A 329 -5.42 11.30 -8.55
C PHE A 329 -4.13 12.03 -8.16
N THR A 330 -3.26 11.34 -7.40
CA THR A 330 -1.97 11.89 -6.96
C THR A 330 -1.09 12.29 -8.15
N TYR A 331 -1.02 11.45 -9.17
CA TYR A 331 -0.23 11.69 -10.39
C TYR A 331 -0.74 12.91 -11.16
N HIS A 332 -2.05 12.97 -11.48
CA HIS A 332 -2.64 14.08 -12.20
C HIS A 332 -2.55 15.40 -11.44
N LEU A 333 -2.68 15.34 -10.11
CA LEU A 333 -2.45 16.52 -9.26
C LEU A 333 -0.99 17.02 -9.34
N ALA A 334 -0.01 16.11 -9.45
CA ALA A 334 1.40 16.51 -9.67
C ALA A 334 1.59 17.24 -11.00
N LEU A 335 0.91 16.78 -12.07
CA LEU A 335 0.93 17.45 -13.38
C LEU A 335 0.36 18.86 -13.29
N LEU A 336 -0.81 19.03 -12.66
CA LEU A 336 -1.45 20.33 -12.46
C LEU A 336 -0.58 21.29 -11.66
N ARG A 337 0.13 20.79 -10.66
CA ARG A 337 1.08 21.55 -9.85
C ARG A 337 2.44 21.76 -10.51
N ARG A 338 2.65 21.21 -11.71
CA ARG A 338 3.90 21.28 -12.47
C ARG A 338 5.12 20.80 -11.68
N VAL A 339 4.95 19.74 -10.90
CA VAL A 339 6.03 19.08 -10.15
C VAL A 339 6.32 17.70 -10.72
N ASN A 340 7.57 17.27 -10.63
CA ASN A 340 7.96 15.94 -11.08
C ASN A 340 7.66 14.89 -10.00
N PRO A 341 6.69 13.97 -10.20
CA PRO A 341 6.30 12.99 -9.21
C PRO A 341 7.38 11.92 -8.94
N ASP A 342 8.38 11.79 -9.84
CA ASP A 342 9.40 10.75 -9.72
C ASP A 342 10.51 11.07 -8.72
N THR A 343 10.68 12.34 -8.33
CA THR A 343 11.89 12.81 -7.65
C THR A 343 11.78 12.85 -6.14
N MET A 344 10.57 12.74 -5.56
CA MET A 344 10.33 13.05 -4.13
C MET A 344 10.98 14.39 -3.76
N ARG A 345 10.79 15.41 -4.61
CA ARG A 345 11.28 16.76 -4.44
C ARG A 345 12.83 16.92 -4.41
N ALA A 346 13.58 15.88 -4.78
CA ALA A 346 15.05 15.93 -4.79
C ALA A 346 15.63 16.86 -5.88
N ASP A 347 14.81 17.25 -6.87
CA ASP A 347 15.11 18.26 -7.88
C ASP A 347 15.17 19.68 -7.32
N GLN A 348 14.63 19.94 -6.13
CA GLN A 348 14.77 21.22 -5.43
C GLN A 348 16.02 21.20 -4.54
N PRO A 349 16.92 22.22 -4.61
CA PRO A 349 18.24 22.16 -3.97
C PRO A 349 18.23 21.87 -2.47
N ALA A 350 17.32 22.46 -1.70
CA ALA A 350 17.23 22.23 -0.25
C ALA A 350 16.78 20.80 0.08
N HIS A 351 15.73 20.30 -0.62
CA HIS A 351 15.21 18.95 -0.43
C HIS A 351 16.17 17.87 -0.96
N GLY A 352 16.87 18.17 -2.07
CA GLY A 352 17.92 17.29 -2.60
C GLY A 352 19.06 17.09 -1.61
N ARG A 353 19.55 18.19 -0.98
CA ARG A 353 20.57 18.09 0.09
C ARG A 353 20.06 17.35 1.32
N ALA A 354 18.84 17.62 1.76
CA ALA A 354 18.22 16.93 2.89
C ALA A 354 18.15 15.40 2.60
N ARG A 355 17.66 15.03 1.42
CA ARG A 355 17.56 13.62 1.01
C ARG A 355 18.94 12.94 0.93
N ALA A 356 19.94 13.61 0.39
CA ALA A 356 21.32 13.07 0.33
C ALA A 356 21.95 12.85 1.71
N GLY A 357 21.50 13.60 2.73
CA GLY A 357 21.92 13.42 4.12
C GLY A 357 21.18 12.32 4.89
N LEU A 358 20.14 11.72 4.31
CA LEU A 358 19.41 10.63 4.96
C LEU A 358 20.18 9.32 4.83
N THR A 359 20.45 8.69 5.96
CA THR A 359 21.00 7.32 6.03
C THR A 359 19.82 6.36 6.18
N LEU A 360 19.26 5.89 5.08
CA LEU A 360 18.08 5.02 5.03
C LEU A 360 18.45 3.52 4.91
#